data_9fc69f68dcf2599b6e3f64ab41f39703
#
_entry.id   9fc69f68dcf2599b6e3f64ab41f39703
#
_cell.length_a   1.000
_cell.length_b   1.000
_cell.length_c   1.000
_cell.angle_alpha   90.00
_cell.angle_beta   90.00
_cell.angle_gamma   90.00
#
_symmetry.space_group_name_H-M   'P 1'
#
loop_
_entity.id
_entity.type
_entity.pdbx_description
1 polymer ?
#
loop_
_entity_poly.entity_id
_entity_poly.type
_entity_poly.pdbx_seq_one_letter_code
_entity_poly.pdbx_strand_id
1 'polypeptide(L)'
;VYSVLCNEEKFKKMCSVLNSYEANHSEEFFYELRNKDRNKKTFNRLSDYTRAARTIYLNKACFNGLYRVNSKDEFNVPFGKKTKVNTYDGSNLITVSNYLTMNNVKIQCVDFEESVKTAKKGDFVYFDPPYDSDTATFNSYTEEGFGKDEQRRLATVFKDLDERGVYVMLSNHNTILVKELYKDYHIYVIEAKRNINSNGKKRGKVEEVIITNFINER
;
A
#
# COMPACT_ATOMS: atom_id res chain seq x y z
N VAL A 1 5.44 -0.70 10.11
CA VAL A 1 6.18 0.56 9.89
C VAL A 1 5.41 1.72 10.53
N TYR A 2 4.23 2.04 10.06
CA TYR A 2 3.48 3.23 10.52
C TYR A 2 3.22 3.26 12.03
N SER A 3 2.86 2.14 12.66
CA SER A 3 2.70 2.05 14.12
C SER A 3 3.97 2.40 14.91
N VAL A 4 5.14 2.19 14.31
CA VAL A 4 6.44 2.61 14.88
C VAL A 4 6.63 4.12 14.73
N LEU A 5 6.20 4.70 13.60
CA LEU A 5 6.28 6.16 13.38
C LEU A 5 5.39 6.96 14.34
N CYS A 6 4.27 6.38 14.80
CA CYS A 6 3.39 7.01 15.79
C CYS A 6 3.96 7.02 17.22
N ASN A 7 5.15 6.49 17.47
CA ASN A 7 5.79 6.44 18.79
C ASN A 7 7.22 6.95 18.70
N GLU A 8 7.50 8.08 19.34
CA GLU A 8 8.77 8.80 19.24
C GLU A 8 9.99 7.94 19.63
N GLU A 9 9.88 7.16 20.71
CA GLU A 9 10.97 6.31 21.17
C GLU A 9 11.28 5.18 20.18
N LYS A 10 10.22 4.49 19.69
CA LYS A 10 10.36 3.43 18.69
C LYS A 10 10.87 3.97 17.36
N PHE A 11 10.43 5.16 16.97
CA PHE A 11 10.91 5.85 15.78
C PHE A 11 12.41 6.13 15.85
N LYS A 12 12.92 6.69 16.96
CA LYS A 12 14.35 6.92 17.18
C LYS A 12 15.16 5.62 17.10
N LYS A 13 14.66 4.55 17.75
CA LYS A 13 15.29 3.21 17.68
C LYS A 13 15.30 2.65 16.25
N MET A 14 14.21 2.82 15.49
CA MET A 14 14.13 2.40 14.09
C MET A 14 15.17 3.13 13.23
N CYS A 15 15.31 4.44 13.38
CA CYS A 15 16.33 5.22 12.66
C CYS A 15 17.75 4.77 12.98
N SER A 16 18.06 4.48 14.24
CA SER A 16 19.36 3.94 14.64
C SER A 16 19.65 2.59 13.97
N VAL A 17 18.64 1.70 13.89
CA VAL A 17 18.78 0.41 13.19
C VAL A 17 18.97 0.62 11.68
N LEU A 18 18.24 1.55 11.07
CA LEU A 18 18.38 1.87 9.63
C LEU A 18 19.78 2.39 9.31
N ASN A 19 20.33 3.29 10.14
CA ASN A 19 21.69 3.78 9.96
C ASN A 19 22.73 2.64 10.05
N SER A 20 22.55 1.70 10.98
CA SER A 20 23.39 0.50 11.06
C SER A 20 23.26 -0.38 9.79
N TYR A 21 22.05 -0.52 9.24
CA TYR A 21 21.83 -1.30 8.01
C TYR A 21 22.46 -0.63 6.78
N GLU A 22 22.43 0.70 6.70
CA GLU A 22 23.12 1.45 5.65
C GLU A 22 24.64 1.30 5.72
N ALA A 23 25.20 1.36 6.92
CA ALA A 23 26.64 1.20 7.15
C ALA A 23 27.16 -0.21 6.79
N ASN A 24 26.32 -1.24 6.92
CA ASN A 24 26.66 -2.63 6.61
C ASN A 24 26.14 -3.07 5.23
N HIS A 25 25.70 -2.14 4.37
CA HIS A 25 25.06 -2.46 3.11
C HIS A 25 25.97 -3.25 2.17
N SER A 26 25.60 -4.47 1.88
CA SER A 26 26.18 -5.37 0.88
C SER A 26 25.13 -6.33 0.34
N GLU A 27 25.45 -7.10 -0.68
CA GLU A 27 24.56 -8.14 -1.19
C GLU A 27 24.35 -9.26 -0.15
N GLU A 28 25.42 -9.68 0.53
CA GLU A 28 25.40 -10.69 1.59
C GLU A 28 24.51 -10.24 2.74
N PHE A 29 24.69 -9.00 3.23
CA PHE A 29 23.88 -8.43 4.29
C PHE A 29 22.41 -8.29 3.92
N PHE A 30 22.12 -7.92 2.66
CA PHE A 30 20.75 -7.89 2.17
C PHE A 30 20.10 -9.28 2.25
N TYR A 31 20.77 -10.33 1.79
CA TYR A 31 20.22 -11.68 1.84
C TYR A 31 20.14 -12.23 3.27
N GLU A 32 21.06 -11.89 4.16
CA GLU A 32 20.96 -12.19 5.59
C GLU A 32 19.68 -11.61 6.18
N LEU A 33 19.46 -10.31 6.00
CA LEU A 33 18.25 -9.64 6.50
C LEU A 33 16.97 -10.20 5.83
N ARG A 34 17.02 -10.45 4.51
CA ARG A 34 15.90 -11.03 3.79
C ARG A 34 15.50 -12.39 4.35
N ASN A 35 16.47 -13.22 4.70
CA ASN A 35 16.22 -14.58 5.15
C ASN A 35 15.75 -14.67 6.62
N LYS A 36 15.76 -13.58 7.38
CA LYS A 36 15.30 -13.60 8.80
C LYS A 36 13.83 -14.02 8.96
N ASP A 37 12.96 -13.74 7.99
CA ASP A 37 11.54 -14.16 8.04
C ASP A 37 11.30 -15.64 7.70
N ARG A 38 12.33 -16.37 7.25
CA ARG A 38 12.25 -17.84 7.02
C ARG A 38 12.08 -18.61 8.32
N ASN A 39 12.57 -18.05 9.44
CA ASN A 39 12.32 -18.59 10.77
C ASN A 39 11.31 -17.72 11.51
N LYS A 40 10.03 -18.01 11.36
CA LYS A 40 8.93 -17.25 11.98
C LYS A 40 9.08 -17.13 13.49
N LYS A 41 9.59 -18.18 14.18
CA LYS A 41 9.75 -18.18 15.65
C LYS A 41 10.76 -17.12 16.11
N THR A 42 11.89 -16.99 15.44
CA THR A 42 12.91 -15.97 15.77
C THR A 42 12.50 -14.60 15.24
N PHE A 43 11.90 -14.54 14.06
CA PHE A 43 11.43 -13.29 13.45
C PHE A 43 10.37 -12.59 14.30
N ASN A 44 9.40 -13.34 14.84
CA ASN A 44 8.34 -12.78 15.67
C ASN A 44 8.82 -12.26 17.03
N ARG A 45 10.03 -12.66 17.47
CA ARG A 45 10.68 -12.14 18.69
C ARG A 45 11.41 -10.82 18.47
N LEU A 46 11.65 -10.43 17.22
CA LEU A 46 12.25 -9.13 16.92
C LEU A 46 11.29 -8.02 17.34
N SER A 47 11.86 -6.93 17.85
CA SER A 47 11.07 -5.73 18.14
C SER A 47 10.36 -5.21 16.89
N ASP A 48 9.24 -4.55 17.07
CA ASP A 48 8.48 -3.94 15.97
C ASP A 48 9.29 -2.90 15.19
N TYR A 49 10.14 -2.10 15.87
CA TYR A 49 11.01 -1.16 15.21
C TYR A 49 12.12 -1.84 14.38
N THR A 50 12.65 -3.00 14.81
CA THR A 50 13.60 -3.77 14.01
C THR A 50 12.94 -4.38 12.78
N ARG A 51 11.72 -4.90 12.91
CA ARG A 51 10.94 -5.40 11.77
C ARG A 51 10.59 -4.28 10.80
N ALA A 52 10.22 -3.11 11.30
CA ALA A 52 9.96 -1.92 10.50
C ALA A 52 11.21 -1.47 9.73
N ALA A 53 12.36 -1.36 10.40
CA ALA A 53 13.64 -1.01 9.77
C ALA A 53 14.02 -2.02 8.67
N ARG A 54 13.85 -3.32 8.93
CA ARG A 54 14.08 -4.36 7.92
C ARG A 54 13.19 -4.16 6.69
N THR A 55 11.92 -3.90 6.88
CA THR A 55 10.98 -3.69 5.76
C THR A 55 11.40 -2.49 4.90
N ILE A 56 11.74 -1.37 5.52
CA ILE A 56 12.20 -0.16 4.82
C ILE A 56 13.50 -0.45 4.06
N TYR A 57 14.51 -1.04 4.74
CA TYR A 57 15.79 -1.34 4.12
C TYR A 57 15.63 -2.30 2.93
N LEU A 58 14.91 -3.42 3.09
CA LEU A 58 14.73 -4.38 2.02
C LEU A 58 14.01 -3.76 0.82
N ASN A 59 12.97 -2.97 1.04
CA ASN A 59 12.27 -2.27 -0.04
C ASN A 59 13.19 -1.29 -0.78
N LYS A 60 14.02 -0.54 -0.06
CA LYS A 60 14.96 0.41 -0.68
C LYS A 60 16.14 -0.27 -1.38
N ALA A 61 16.62 -1.39 -0.87
CA ALA A 61 17.79 -2.10 -1.39
C ALA A 61 17.45 -3.14 -2.47
N CYS A 62 16.20 -3.59 -2.56
CA CYS A 62 15.79 -4.61 -3.52
C CYS A 62 15.64 -4.09 -4.96
N PHE A 63 15.42 -5.01 -5.88
CA PHE A 63 15.16 -4.74 -7.29
C PHE A 63 13.88 -3.88 -7.45
N ASN A 64 14.01 -2.73 -8.09
CA ASN A 64 12.96 -1.75 -8.40
C ASN A 64 12.11 -1.28 -7.20
N GLY A 65 12.57 -1.44 -5.96
CA GLY A 65 11.79 -1.04 -4.78
C GLY A 65 10.48 -1.82 -4.59
N LEU A 66 10.40 -3.03 -5.12
CA LEU A 66 9.19 -3.85 -5.05
C LEU A 66 8.99 -4.43 -3.65
N TYR A 67 7.74 -4.54 -3.23
CA TYR A 67 7.36 -5.38 -2.10
C TYR A 67 6.62 -6.61 -2.61
N ARG A 68 7.17 -7.78 -2.35
CA ARG A 68 6.55 -9.04 -2.76
C ARG A 68 6.91 -10.14 -1.77
N VAL A 69 5.95 -10.98 -1.45
CA VAL A 69 6.12 -12.17 -0.61
C VAL A 69 5.75 -13.43 -1.40
N ASN A 70 6.23 -14.58 -0.95
CA ASN A 70 5.81 -15.88 -1.46
C ASN A 70 4.58 -16.40 -0.70
N SER A 71 4.09 -17.59 -1.05
CA SER A 71 2.94 -18.25 -0.40
C SER A 71 3.13 -18.55 1.11
N LYS A 72 4.34 -18.39 1.65
CA LYS A 72 4.65 -18.53 3.08
C LYS A 72 4.76 -17.17 3.79
N ASP A 73 4.33 -16.09 3.15
CA ASP A 73 4.48 -14.71 3.64
C ASP A 73 5.94 -14.35 3.94
N GLU A 74 6.87 -14.73 3.04
CA GLU A 74 8.29 -14.43 3.14
C GLU A 74 8.70 -13.48 2.01
N PHE A 75 9.43 -12.41 2.36
CA PHE A 75 9.93 -11.45 1.37
C PHE A 75 10.83 -12.13 0.33
N ASN A 76 10.51 -12.01 -0.96
CA ASN A 76 11.16 -12.78 -2.03
C ASN A 76 11.72 -11.95 -3.19
N VAL A 77 11.76 -10.61 -3.07
CA VAL A 77 12.40 -9.77 -4.10
C VAL A 77 13.92 -9.92 -4.03
N PRO A 78 14.63 -10.02 -5.17
CA PRO A 78 16.09 -10.11 -5.19
C PRO A 78 16.76 -8.76 -4.87
N PHE A 79 18.05 -8.81 -4.58
CA PHE A 79 18.90 -7.63 -4.40
C PHE A 79 18.89 -6.72 -5.63
N GLY A 80 18.86 -5.42 -5.42
CA GLY A 80 18.77 -4.40 -6.47
C GLY A 80 20.10 -3.99 -7.09
N LYS A 81 21.21 -4.63 -6.69
CA LYS A 81 22.59 -4.35 -7.14
C LYS A 81 23.02 -2.90 -6.92
N LYS A 82 22.51 -2.27 -5.85
CA LYS A 82 22.89 -0.92 -5.47
C LYS A 82 24.20 -0.95 -4.69
N THR A 83 25.13 -0.06 -5.00
CA THR A 83 26.39 0.10 -4.26
C THR A 83 26.23 0.90 -2.99
N LYS A 84 25.17 1.71 -2.90
CA LYS A 84 24.79 2.50 -1.73
C LYS A 84 23.27 2.56 -1.62
N VAL A 85 22.76 2.55 -0.42
CA VAL A 85 21.33 2.72 -0.14
C VAL A 85 21.13 3.85 0.87
N ASN A 86 20.21 4.77 0.53
CA ASN A 86 19.64 5.72 1.47
C ASN A 86 18.25 5.20 1.82
N THR A 87 18.06 4.70 3.03
CA THR A 87 16.81 4.05 3.43
C THR A 87 15.70 5.05 3.66
N TYR A 88 16.01 6.27 4.11
CA TYR A 88 15.03 7.31 4.39
C TYR A 88 15.59 8.71 4.23
N ASP A 89 14.72 9.67 3.96
CA ASP A 89 14.95 11.09 4.16
C ASP A 89 14.58 11.44 5.60
N GLY A 90 15.54 11.87 6.40
CA GLY A 90 15.33 12.15 7.81
C GLY A 90 14.31 13.25 8.05
N SER A 91 14.32 14.32 7.25
CA SER A 91 13.40 15.45 7.38
C SER A 91 11.95 15.03 7.06
N ASN A 92 11.76 14.29 5.97
CA ASN A 92 10.46 13.77 5.58
C ASN A 92 9.91 12.78 6.62
N LEU A 93 10.74 11.86 7.10
CA LEU A 93 10.30 10.84 8.04
C LEU A 93 9.91 11.43 9.41
N ILE A 94 10.63 12.48 9.88
CA ILE A 94 10.27 13.26 11.07
C ILE A 94 8.92 13.97 10.86
N THR A 95 8.74 14.61 9.70
CA THR A 95 7.49 15.30 9.36
C THR A 95 6.30 14.32 9.38
N VAL A 96 6.45 13.15 8.77
CA VAL A 96 5.42 12.10 8.78
C VAL A 96 5.14 11.62 10.21
N SER A 97 6.17 11.35 11.01
CA SER A 97 6.02 10.93 12.40
C SER A 97 5.26 11.96 13.23
N ASN A 98 5.63 13.24 13.11
CA ASN A 98 4.94 14.34 13.79
C ASN A 98 3.48 14.44 13.35
N TYR A 99 3.21 14.39 12.04
CA TYR A 99 1.85 14.43 11.51
C TYR A 99 0.97 13.31 12.08
N LEU A 100 1.48 12.08 12.05
CA LEU A 100 0.75 10.90 12.55
C LEU A 100 0.46 10.98 14.06
N THR A 101 1.38 11.59 14.82
CA THR A 101 1.25 11.71 16.28
C THR A 101 0.34 12.86 16.68
N MET A 102 0.45 14.02 16.01
CA MET A 102 -0.24 15.25 16.41
C MET A 102 -1.69 15.35 15.88
N ASN A 103 -2.03 14.66 14.78
CA ASN A 103 -3.32 14.83 14.09
C ASN A 103 -4.32 13.69 14.37
N ASN A 104 -4.16 12.94 15.45
CA ASN A 104 -5.06 11.86 15.84
C ASN A 104 -5.32 10.84 14.72
N VAL A 105 -4.31 10.56 13.92
CA VAL A 105 -4.38 9.61 12.79
C VAL A 105 -4.47 8.19 13.34
N LYS A 106 -5.51 7.45 12.94
CA LYS A 106 -5.67 6.03 13.26
C LYS A 106 -5.25 5.19 12.05
N ILE A 107 -4.29 4.30 12.24
CA ILE A 107 -3.85 3.35 11.22
C ILE A 107 -4.30 1.96 11.63
N GLN A 108 -5.09 1.32 10.78
CA GLN A 108 -5.69 0.02 11.04
C GLN A 108 -5.30 -0.98 9.94
N CYS A 109 -5.30 -2.26 10.27
CA CYS A 109 -5.17 -3.36 9.33
C CYS A 109 -6.41 -4.24 9.52
N VAL A 110 -7.49 -3.84 8.86
CA VAL A 110 -8.81 -4.49 8.94
C VAL A 110 -9.41 -4.56 7.54
N ASP A 111 -10.48 -5.31 7.38
CA ASP A 111 -11.25 -5.31 6.14
C ASP A 111 -11.81 -3.91 5.82
N PHE A 112 -11.91 -3.58 4.52
CA PHE A 112 -12.33 -2.25 4.08
C PHE A 112 -13.75 -1.90 4.55
N GLU A 113 -14.67 -2.86 4.59
CA GLU A 113 -16.04 -2.68 5.07
C GLU A 113 -16.04 -2.31 6.57
N GLU A 114 -15.25 -3.02 7.38
CA GLU A 114 -15.10 -2.72 8.81
C GLU A 114 -14.46 -1.34 9.04
N SER A 115 -13.51 -0.94 8.18
CA SER A 115 -12.80 0.34 8.30
C SER A 115 -13.73 1.56 8.16
N VAL A 116 -14.82 1.44 7.42
CA VAL A 116 -15.77 2.53 7.13
C VAL A 116 -17.09 2.43 7.89
N LYS A 117 -17.25 1.43 8.73
CA LYS A 117 -18.50 1.15 9.46
C LYS A 117 -19.01 2.32 10.29
N THR A 118 -18.11 3.11 10.84
CA THR A 118 -18.46 4.28 11.69
C THR A 118 -18.57 5.58 10.91
N ALA A 119 -18.33 5.58 9.59
CA ALA A 119 -18.48 6.77 8.78
C ALA A 119 -19.94 7.26 8.76
N LYS A 120 -20.14 8.56 8.81
CA LYS A 120 -21.45 9.22 8.95
C LYS A 120 -21.58 10.38 7.96
N LYS A 121 -22.77 10.90 7.82
CA LYS A 121 -23.05 12.05 6.96
C LYS A 121 -22.04 13.18 7.12
N GLY A 122 -21.46 13.60 6.00
CA GLY A 122 -20.46 14.64 5.91
C GLY A 122 -19.01 14.17 6.03
N ASP A 123 -18.76 12.91 6.41
CA ASP A 123 -17.42 12.32 6.33
C ASP A 123 -17.03 12.09 4.87
N PHE A 124 -15.72 11.97 4.62
CA PHE A 124 -15.17 11.64 3.30
C PHE A 124 -14.44 10.31 3.35
N VAL A 125 -14.73 9.41 2.41
CA VAL A 125 -14.07 8.11 2.25
C VAL A 125 -13.43 8.03 0.87
N TYR A 126 -12.14 7.66 0.81
CA TYR A 126 -11.45 7.34 -0.42
C TYR A 126 -11.04 5.87 -0.46
N PHE A 127 -11.50 5.17 -1.49
CA PHE A 127 -11.11 3.80 -1.77
C PHE A 127 -10.06 3.73 -2.87
N ASP A 128 -8.95 3.08 -2.58
CA ASP A 128 -7.88 2.73 -3.55
C ASP A 128 -7.65 1.20 -3.49
N PRO A 129 -8.61 0.41 -4.03
CA PRO A 129 -8.53 -1.04 -3.99
C PRO A 129 -7.47 -1.58 -4.95
N PRO A 130 -7.11 -2.87 -4.86
CA PRO A 130 -6.48 -3.54 -5.99
C PRO A 130 -7.36 -3.40 -7.23
N TYR A 131 -6.80 -2.80 -8.31
CA TYR A 131 -7.58 -2.43 -9.49
C TYR A 131 -8.07 -3.65 -10.25
N ASP A 132 -9.29 -3.57 -10.78
CA ASP A 132 -9.87 -4.59 -11.65
C ASP A 132 -9.05 -4.77 -12.93
N SER A 133 -9.13 -5.95 -13.52
CA SER A 133 -8.44 -6.29 -14.78
C SER A 133 -9.32 -7.18 -15.63
N ASP A 134 -9.46 -6.82 -16.92
CA ASP A 134 -10.12 -7.66 -17.92
C ASP A 134 -9.28 -8.88 -18.32
N THR A 135 -7.97 -8.89 -17.97
CA THR A 135 -7.11 -10.06 -18.15
C THR A 135 -7.10 -10.88 -16.87
N ALA A 136 -7.13 -12.21 -17.00
CA ALA A 136 -7.08 -13.17 -15.88
C ALA A 136 -5.75 -13.15 -15.08
N THR A 137 -5.08 -12.01 -15.02
CA THR A 137 -3.86 -11.82 -14.24
C THR A 137 -4.22 -11.60 -12.79
N PHE A 138 -3.93 -12.59 -11.98
CA PHE A 138 -4.07 -12.66 -10.54
C PHE A 138 -3.56 -11.38 -9.84
N ASN A 139 -4.44 -10.62 -9.23
CA ASN A 139 -4.06 -9.56 -8.30
C ASN A 139 -3.82 -10.17 -6.92
N SER A 140 -2.61 -10.71 -6.71
CA SER A 140 -2.21 -11.42 -5.47
C SER A 140 -1.69 -10.46 -4.40
N TYR A 141 -2.48 -9.45 -4.02
CA TYR A 141 -2.16 -8.62 -2.84
C TYR A 141 -2.65 -9.27 -1.53
N THR A 142 -3.59 -10.22 -1.61
CA THR A 142 -4.05 -11.06 -0.51
C THR A 142 -3.96 -12.52 -0.91
N GLU A 143 -3.98 -13.44 0.06
CA GLU A 143 -3.91 -14.90 -0.17
C GLU A 143 -5.09 -15.38 -1.02
N GLU A 144 -6.26 -14.75 -0.89
CA GLU A 144 -7.48 -15.03 -1.65
C GLU A 144 -7.65 -14.14 -2.90
N GLY A 145 -6.80 -13.09 -3.05
CA GLY A 145 -6.88 -12.09 -4.11
C GLY A 145 -8.06 -11.12 -3.96
N PHE A 146 -8.00 -9.96 -4.62
CA PHE A 146 -9.12 -9.01 -4.71
C PHE A 146 -9.77 -9.18 -6.09
N GLY A 147 -10.67 -10.17 -6.20
CA GLY A 147 -11.30 -10.57 -7.46
C GLY A 147 -12.59 -9.80 -7.77
N LYS A 148 -13.31 -10.28 -8.79
CA LYS A 148 -14.57 -9.68 -9.25
C LYS A 148 -15.66 -9.61 -8.16
N ASP A 149 -15.69 -10.57 -7.24
CA ASP A 149 -16.67 -10.60 -6.15
C ASP A 149 -16.33 -9.55 -5.08
N GLU A 150 -15.04 -9.32 -4.79
CA GLU A 150 -14.61 -8.24 -3.92
C GLU A 150 -14.89 -6.87 -4.54
N GLN A 151 -14.77 -6.71 -5.87
CA GLN A 151 -15.19 -5.49 -6.57
C GLN A 151 -16.70 -5.24 -6.42
N ARG A 152 -17.54 -6.28 -6.50
CA ARG A 152 -18.99 -6.18 -6.26
C ARG A 152 -19.32 -5.83 -4.81
N ARG A 153 -18.62 -6.46 -3.85
CA ARG A 153 -18.77 -6.16 -2.43
C ARG A 153 -18.40 -4.70 -2.14
N LEU A 154 -17.30 -4.21 -2.72
CA LEU A 154 -16.89 -2.82 -2.59
C LEU A 154 -17.92 -1.84 -3.16
N ALA A 155 -18.55 -2.18 -4.29
CA ALA A 155 -19.62 -1.36 -4.86
C ALA A 155 -20.87 -1.31 -3.94
N THR A 156 -21.18 -2.39 -3.24
CA THR A 156 -22.26 -2.42 -2.24
C THR A 156 -21.92 -1.52 -1.05
N VAL A 157 -20.68 -1.55 -0.55
CA VAL A 157 -20.23 -0.67 0.54
C VAL A 157 -20.20 0.80 0.10
N PHE A 158 -19.80 1.08 -1.14
CA PHE A 158 -19.86 2.43 -1.71
C PHE A 158 -21.29 2.98 -1.69
N LYS A 159 -22.26 2.18 -2.13
CA LYS A 159 -23.68 2.54 -2.14
C LYS A 159 -24.22 2.76 -0.71
N ASP A 160 -23.90 1.90 0.24
CA ASP A 160 -24.31 2.07 1.65
C ASP A 160 -23.79 3.40 2.21
N LEU A 161 -22.54 3.74 1.93
CA LEU A 161 -21.95 5.01 2.36
C LEU A 161 -22.67 6.21 1.72
N ASP A 162 -23.01 6.13 0.44
CA ASP A 162 -23.78 7.16 -0.26
C ASP A 162 -25.16 7.36 0.37
N GLU A 163 -25.90 6.29 0.65
CA GLU A 163 -27.21 6.32 1.33
C GLU A 163 -27.11 6.93 2.74
N ARG A 164 -25.94 6.79 3.40
CA ARG A 164 -25.65 7.41 4.69
C ARG A 164 -25.23 8.88 4.60
N GLY A 165 -25.10 9.44 3.39
CA GLY A 165 -24.70 10.82 3.14
C GLY A 165 -23.21 11.07 3.37
N VAL A 166 -22.38 10.05 3.21
CA VAL A 166 -20.92 10.12 3.20
C VAL A 166 -20.46 10.53 1.81
N TYR A 167 -19.47 11.41 1.70
CA TYR A 167 -18.80 11.69 0.43
C TYR A 167 -17.84 10.56 0.08
N VAL A 168 -18.05 9.90 -1.05
CA VAL A 168 -17.23 8.74 -1.44
C VAL A 168 -16.52 8.99 -2.76
N MET A 169 -15.23 8.68 -2.77
CA MET A 169 -14.37 8.68 -3.96
C MET A 169 -13.70 7.31 -4.09
N LEU A 170 -13.57 6.82 -5.32
CA LEU A 170 -12.90 5.55 -5.61
C LEU A 170 -12.06 5.68 -6.88
N SER A 171 -10.84 5.11 -6.87
CA SER A 171 -10.00 4.93 -8.06
C SER A 171 -10.01 3.48 -8.53
N ASN A 172 -9.99 3.24 -9.85
CA ASN A 172 -9.90 1.90 -10.45
C ASN A 172 -9.45 1.96 -11.91
N HIS A 173 -9.28 0.80 -12.56
CA HIS A 173 -9.16 0.74 -14.01
C HIS A 173 -10.50 0.94 -14.71
N ASN A 174 -10.45 1.49 -15.93
CA ASN A 174 -11.62 1.69 -16.80
C ASN A 174 -12.09 0.38 -17.45
N THR A 175 -12.53 -0.61 -16.64
CA THR A 175 -13.03 -1.90 -17.11
C THR A 175 -14.55 -1.88 -17.33
N ILE A 176 -15.06 -2.87 -18.07
CA ILE A 176 -16.50 -3.04 -18.26
C ILE A 176 -17.21 -3.26 -16.93
N LEU A 177 -16.65 -4.11 -16.05
CA LEU A 177 -17.23 -4.39 -14.75
C LEU A 177 -17.33 -3.13 -13.88
N VAL A 178 -16.25 -2.35 -13.81
CA VAL A 178 -16.22 -1.12 -12.99
C VAL A 178 -17.25 -0.12 -13.48
N LYS A 179 -17.37 0.09 -14.80
CA LYS A 179 -18.41 0.96 -15.37
C LYS A 179 -19.83 0.49 -15.05
N GLU A 180 -20.07 -0.81 -15.09
CA GLU A 180 -21.38 -1.38 -14.77
C GLU A 180 -21.73 -1.20 -13.29
N LEU A 181 -20.78 -1.49 -12.38
CA LEU A 181 -20.99 -1.39 -10.94
C LEU A 181 -21.28 0.03 -10.45
N TYR A 182 -20.69 1.02 -11.11
CA TYR A 182 -20.77 2.43 -10.69
C TYR A 182 -21.48 3.33 -11.69
N LYS A 183 -22.31 2.77 -12.61
CA LYS A 183 -23.01 3.50 -13.69
C LYS A 183 -23.90 4.65 -13.21
N ASP A 184 -24.40 4.58 -11.97
CA ASP A 184 -25.28 5.58 -11.37
C ASP A 184 -24.52 6.72 -10.68
N TYR A 185 -23.17 6.70 -10.73
CA TYR A 185 -22.28 7.67 -10.11
C TYR A 185 -21.49 8.45 -11.17
N HIS A 186 -20.77 9.49 -10.72
CA HIS A 186 -19.91 10.28 -11.62
C HIS A 186 -18.62 9.55 -11.89
N ILE A 187 -18.36 9.19 -13.15
CA ILE A 187 -17.15 8.48 -13.60
C ILE A 187 -16.32 9.42 -14.44
N TYR A 188 -15.11 9.76 -13.95
CA TYR A 188 -14.13 10.58 -14.65
C TYR A 188 -12.99 9.69 -15.16
N VAL A 189 -12.80 9.65 -16.47
CA VAL A 189 -11.70 8.87 -17.09
C VAL A 189 -10.46 9.73 -17.11
N ILE A 190 -9.35 9.18 -16.60
CA ILE A 190 -8.04 9.81 -16.58
C ILE A 190 -7.00 8.92 -17.28
N GLU A 191 -6.08 9.56 -18.01
CA GLU A 191 -4.94 8.85 -18.62
C GLU A 191 -3.80 8.76 -17.62
N ALA A 192 -3.48 7.55 -17.15
CA ALA A 192 -2.32 7.29 -16.29
C ALA A 192 -1.16 6.69 -17.09
N LYS A 193 0.07 7.14 -16.81
CA LYS A 193 1.29 6.54 -17.37
C LYS A 193 1.76 5.39 -16.48
N ARG A 194 1.77 4.16 -16.99
CA ARG A 194 2.45 3.04 -16.30
C ARG A 194 3.95 3.11 -16.53
N ASN A 195 4.69 3.58 -15.52
CA ASN A 195 6.15 3.63 -15.54
C ASN A 195 6.81 2.27 -15.23
N ILE A 196 6.09 1.34 -14.60
CA ILE A 196 6.62 0.05 -14.13
C ILE A 196 5.83 -1.08 -14.79
N ASN A 197 6.45 -1.77 -15.77
CA ASN A 197 5.99 -3.06 -16.28
C ASN A 197 7.24 -3.90 -16.57
N SER A 198 7.23 -5.18 -16.15
CA SER A 198 8.28 -6.16 -16.44
C SER A 198 8.49 -6.38 -17.95
N ASN A 199 7.45 -6.14 -18.75
CA ASN A 199 7.52 -6.16 -20.22
C ASN A 199 7.52 -4.73 -20.77
N GLY A 200 8.69 -4.28 -21.24
CA GLY A 200 8.88 -2.91 -21.76
C GLY A 200 7.95 -2.53 -22.93
N LYS A 201 7.47 -3.52 -23.72
CA LYS A 201 6.52 -3.33 -24.82
C LYS A 201 5.07 -3.07 -24.34
N LYS A 202 4.77 -3.34 -23.06
CA LYS A 202 3.46 -3.06 -22.43
C LYS A 202 3.48 -1.79 -21.55
N ARG A 203 4.48 -0.93 -21.71
CA ARG A 203 4.50 0.42 -21.14
C ARG A 203 3.67 1.32 -22.03
N GLY A 204 2.42 1.57 -21.65
CA GLY A 204 1.48 2.39 -22.40
C GLY A 204 0.63 3.23 -21.46
N LYS A 205 -0.15 4.14 -22.04
CA LYS A 205 -1.24 4.82 -21.33
C LYS A 205 -2.27 3.78 -20.93
N VAL A 206 -2.69 3.80 -19.69
CA VAL A 206 -3.79 2.99 -19.18
C VAL A 206 -4.87 3.96 -18.75
N GLU A 207 -6.09 3.70 -19.15
CA GLU A 207 -7.21 4.47 -18.66
C GLU A 207 -7.56 4.02 -17.25
N GLU A 208 -7.53 4.96 -16.33
CA GLU A 208 -8.02 4.82 -14.97
C GLU A 208 -9.30 5.65 -14.82
N VAL A 209 -10.08 5.34 -13.80
CA VAL A 209 -11.28 6.09 -13.46
C VAL A 209 -11.22 6.59 -12.04
N ILE A 210 -11.74 7.80 -11.85
CA ILE A 210 -12.14 8.33 -10.55
C ILE A 210 -13.66 8.32 -10.51
N ILE A 211 -14.23 7.74 -9.48
CA ILE A 211 -15.67 7.60 -9.29
C ILE A 211 -16.05 8.34 -8.03
N THR A 212 -17.10 9.17 -8.09
CA THR A 212 -17.61 9.92 -6.94
C THR A 212 -19.12 9.91 -6.87
N ASN A 213 -19.69 10.00 -5.67
CA ASN A 213 -21.11 10.25 -5.44
C ASN A 213 -21.47 11.75 -5.34
N PHE A 214 -20.50 12.63 -5.60
CA PHE A 214 -20.67 14.08 -5.56
C PHE A 214 -20.03 14.73 -6.80
N ILE A 215 -20.51 15.92 -7.17
CA ILE A 215 -19.92 16.72 -8.22
C ILE A 215 -18.96 17.74 -7.60
N ASN A 216 -17.76 17.88 -8.15
CA ASN A 216 -16.86 18.97 -7.80
C ASN A 216 -17.20 20.18 -8.69
N GLU A 217 -17.92 21.14 -8.15
CA GLU A 217 -18.32 22.37 -8.84
C GLU A 217 -17.19 23.40 -8.95
N ARG A 218 -15.96 22.99 -9.30
CA ARG A 218 -14.87 23.91 -9.57
C ARG A 218 -14.52 23.97 -11.04
#